data_3b28d6a972c7a981c431d507953723b3
#
_entry.id   3b28d6a972c7a981c431d507953723b3
#
_cell.length_a   1.000
_cell.length_b   1.000
_cell.length_c   1.000
_cell.angle_alpha   90.00
_cell.angle_beta   90.00
_cell.angle_gamma   90.00
#
_symmetry.space_group_name_H-M   'P 1'
#
loop_
_entity.id
_entity.type
_entity.pdbx_description
1 polymer ?
#
loop_
_entity_poly.entity_id
_entity_poly.type
_entity_poly.pdbx_seq_one_letter_code
_entity_poly.pdbx_strand_id
1 'polypeptide(L)'
;MIPTPLKIGIGGPVGSGKTALVETLCLRLRATLDMAVITNDIYTREDAEFLVRRGALPPERVVAVETGGCPHTAIREDASVNLEAVRGLVERFPALELLLVESGGDNLAATFSPELSDLTIYVIDVAGGEKIPRKGSYR
;
A
#
# COMPACT_ATOMS: atom_id res chain seq x y z
N MET A 1 26.03 0.90 9.40
CA MET A 1 24.57 0.91 9.60
C MET A 1 23.88 0.75 8.28
N ILE A 2 22.90 -0.16 8.23
CA ILE A 2 22.13 -0.40 7.02
C ILE A 2 20.92 0.52 7.07
N PRO A 3 20.77 1.41 6.08
CA PRO A 3 19.60 2.28 6.07
C PRO A 3 18.32 1.47 5.86
N THR A 4 17.27 1.86 6.54
CA THR A 4 15.96 1.27 6.31
C THR A 4 15.20 2.09 5.28
N PRO A 5 14.37 1.45 4.45
CA PRO A 5 13.59 2.22 3.48
C PRO A 5 12.54 3.06 4.19
N LEU A 6 12.17 4.15 3.55
CA LEU A 6 10.99 4.90 3.97
C LEU A 6 9.76 4.06 3.65
N LYS A 7 8.90 3.86 4.61
CA LYS A 7 7.69 3.06 4.43
C LYS A 7 6.49 4.00 4.42
N ILE A 8 5.74 3.97 3.33
CA ILE A 8 4.54 4.81 3.19
C ILE A 8 3.33 3.89 3.07
N GLY A 9 2.42 4.03 4.02
CA GLY A 9 1.15 3.31 3.98
C GLY A 9 0.16 4.04 3.10
N ILE A 10 -0.52 3.30 2.23
CA ILE A 10 -1.56 3.84 1.36
C ILE A 10 -2.88 3.21 1.79
N GLY A 11 -3.73 4.00 2.39
CA GLY A 11 -5.04 3.54 2.87
C GLY A 11 -6.18 4.18 2.13
N GLY A 12 -7.37 3.68 2.36
CA GLY A 12 -8.58 4.22 1.76
C GLY A 12 -9.55 3.11 1.41
N PRO A 13 -10.81 3.46 1.18
CA PRO A 13 -11.83 2.45 0.88
C PRO A 13 -11.63 1.84 -0.49
N VAL A 14 -12.28 0.70 -0.70
CA VAL A 14 -12.32 0.03 -1.99
C VAL A 14 -12.89 0.99 -3.03
N GLY A 15 -12.27 1.04 -4.19
CA GLY A 15 -12.72 1.92 -5.27
C GLY A 15 -12.29 3.36 -5.11
N SER A 16 -11.43 3.65 -4.14
CA SER A 16 -10.97 5.03 -3.93
C SER A 16 -9.83 5.44 -4.86
N GLY A 17 -9.21 4.47 -5.53
CA GLY A 17 -8.08 4.77 -6.40
C GLY A 17 -6.73 4.50 -5.76
N LYS A 18 -6.71 3.71 -4.67
CA LYS A 18 -5.45 3.37 -4.01
C LYS A 18 -4.45 2.74 -4.97
N THR A 19 -4.88 1.71 -5.70
CA THR A 19 -3.98 0.99 -6.59
C THR A 19 -3.54 1.87 -7.75
N ALA A 20 -4.42 2.74 -8.23
CA ALA A 20 -4.04 3.68 -9.28
C ALA A 20 -2.96 4.66 -8.78
N LEU A 21 -3.08 5.11 -7.54
CA LEU A 21 -2.06 5.96 -6.94
C LEU A 21 -0.74 5.23 -6.81
N VAL A 22 -0.79 3.98 -6.33
CA VAL A 22 0.41 3.15 -6.20
C VAL A 22 1.07 2.98 -7.56
N GLU A 23 0.29 2.68 -8.59
CA GLU A 23 0.82 2.56 -9.95
C GLU A 23 1.51 3.84 -10.39
N THR A 24 0.85 4.96 -10.19
CA THR A 24 1.40 6.26 -10.60
C THR A 24 2.71 6.57 -9.88
N LEU A 25 2.76 6.30 -8.57
CA LEU A 25 3.97 6.54 -7.81
C LEU A 25 5.11 5.65 -8.30
N CYS A 26 4.82 4.39 -8.59
CA CYS A 26 5.83 3.48 -9.13
C CYS A 26 6.38 3.99 -10.46
N LEU A 27 5.48 4.36 -11.37
CA LEU A 27 5.90 4.81 -12.70
C LEU A 27 6.74 6.08 -12.63
N ARG A 28 6.44 6.95 -11.68
CA ARG A 28 7.14 8.22 -11.56
C ARG A 28 8.46 8.11 -10.81
N LEU A 29 8.55 7.18 -9.85
CA LEU A 29 9.69 7.16 -8.93
C LEU A 29 10.67 6.04 -9.17
N ARG A 30 10.28 4.99 -9.89
CA ARG A 30 11.12 3.80 -10.01
C ARG A 30 12.46 4.06 -10.70
N ALA A 31 12.56 5.10 -11.50
CA ALA A 31 13.79 5.41 -12.20
C ALA A 31 14.79 6.13 -11.29
N THR A 32 14.30 6.77 -10.22
CA THR A 32 15.16 7.55 -9.33
C THR A 32 15.29 6.94 -7.94
N LEU A 33 14.37 6.06 -7.56
CA LEU A 33 14.40 5.43 -6.25
C LEU A 33 14.34 3.92 -6.38
N ASP A 34 15.07 3.25 -5.51
CA ASP A 34 15.00 1.80 -5.37
C ASP A 34 13.77 1.50 -4.53
N MET A 35 12.73 0.95 -5.15
CA MET A 35 11.45 0.83 -4.48
C MET A 35 10.79 -0.52 -4.68
N ALA A 36 9.85 -0.83 -3.79
CA ALA A 36 9.05 -2.04 -3.83
C ALA A 36 7.67 -1.75 -3.27
N VAL A 37 6.75 -2.67 -3.46
CA VAL A 37 5.36 -2.51 -3.03
C VAL A 37 4.89 -3.78 -2.34
N ILE A 38 4.15 -3.61 -1.25
CA ILE A 38 3.38 -4.69 -0.62
C ILE A 38 1.91 -4.33 -0.79
N THR A 39 1.13 -5.24 -1.35
CA THR A 39 -0.32 -5.07 -1.44
C THR A 39 -0.99 -6.00 -0.46
N ASN A 40 -2.08 -5.53 0.13
CA ASN A 40 -2.91 -6.34 1.02
C ASN A 40 -4.28 -6.50 0.39
N ASP A 41 -4.71 -7.74 0.24
CA ASP A 41 -6.02 -8.07 -0.30
C ASP A 41 -6.66 -9.11 0.59
N ILE A 42 -8.00 -9.17 0.57
CA ILE A 42 -8.69 -10.09 1.47
C ILE A 42 -8.49 -11.52 1.02
N TYR A 43 -8.82 -11.84 -0.22
CA TYR A 43 -8.75 -13.22 -0.71
C TYR A 43 -8.01 -13.38 -2.02
N THR A 44 -7.48 -12.29 -2.59
CA THR A 44 -6.90 -12.35 -3.91
C THR A 44 -5.54 -11.66 -3.92
N ARG A 45 -4.88 -11.75 -5.06
CA ARG A 45 -3.62 -11.06 -5.30
C ARG A 45 -3.81 -10.07 -6.45
N GLU A 46 -5.02 -9.64 -6.64
CA GLU A 46 -5.41 -8.89 -7.82
C GLU A 46 -4.66 -7.59 -7.95
N ASP A 47 -4.50 -6.86 -6.85
CA ASP A 47 -3.80 -5.58 -6.90
C ASP A 47 -2.33 -5.77 -7.29
N ALA A 48 -1.69 -6.79 -6.73
CA ALA A 48 -0.30 -7.07 -7.09
C ALA A 48 -0.19 -7.46 -8.56
N GLU A 49 -1.09 -8.31 -9.02
CA GLU A 49 -1.09 -8.75 -10.41
C GLU A 49 -1.36 -7.58 -11.36
N PHE A 50 -2.23 -6.67 -10.95
CA PHE A 50 -2.51 -5.47 -11.73
C PHE A 50 -1.23 -4.64 -11.91
N LEU A 51 -0.51 -4.40 -10.83
CA LEU A 51 0.71 -3.59 -10.89
C LEU A 51 1.77 -4.23 -11.78
N VAL A 52 1.94 -5.55 -11.68
CA VAL A 52 2.90 -6.26 -12.50
C VAL A 52 2.47 -6.23 -13.96
N ARG A 53 1.21 -6.48 -14.23
CA ARG A 53 0.67 -6.52 -15.58
C ARG A 53 0.78 -5.15 -16.25
N ARG A 54 0.64 -4.08 -15.48
CA ARG A 54 0.77 -2.72 -15.99
C ARG A 54 2.22 -2.27 -16.11
N GLY A 55 3.15 -3.11 -15.69
CA GLY A 55 4.56 -2.76 -15.78
C GLY A 55 5.01 -1.72 -14.77
N ALA A 56 4.29 -1.58 -13.66
CA ALA A 56 4.65 -0.60 -12.65
C ALA A 56 5.99 -0.94 -12.01
N LEU A 57 6.16 -2.21 -11.65
CA LEU A 57 7.42 -2.73 -11.11
C LEU A 57 7.59 -4.18 -11.56
N PRO A 58 8.84 -4.69 -11.57
CA PRO A 58 9.07 -6.11 -11.82
C PRO A 58 8.38 -6.97 -10.75
N PRO A 59 8.00 -8.22 -11.08
CA PRO A 59 7.29 -9.07 -10.13
C PRO A 59 8.01 -9.28 -8.81
N GLU A 60 9.34 -9.35 -8.84
CA GLU A 60 10.11 -9.60 -7.63
C GLU A 60 10.07 -8.43 -6.64
N ARG A 61 9.58 -7.27 -7.07
CA ARG A 61 9.46 -6.10 -6.21
C ARG A 61 8.04 -5.83 -5.75
N VAL A 62 7.12 -6.74 -6.04
CA VAL A 62 5.72 -6.61 -5.62
C VAL A 62 5.35 -7.86 -4.83
N VAL A 63 4.98 -7.68 -3.56
CA VAL A 63 4.59 -8.78 -2.69
C VAL A 63 3.12 -8.65 -2.37
N ALA A 64 2.37 -9.73 -2.59
CA ALA A 64 0.95 -9.76 -2.27
C ALA A 64 0.76 -10.46 -0.94
N VAL A 65 0.03 -9.82 -0.04
CA VAL A 65 -0.37 -10.40 1.24
C VAL A 65 -1.89 -10.60 1.19
N GLU A 66 -2.33 -11.83 1.41
CA GLU A 66 -3.75 -12.14 1.50
C GLU A 66 -4.11 -12.16 2.97
N THR A 67 -4.97 -11.24 3.37
CA THR A 67 -5.23 -10.97 4.78
C THR A 67 -6.41 -11.75 5.35
N GLY A 68 -7.24 -12.36 4.50
CA GLY A 68 -8.44 -13.02 4.96
C GLY A 68 -9.47 -12.02 5.46
N GLY A 69 -10.25 -12.40 6.45
CA GLY A 69 -11.37 -11.61 6.89
C GLY A 69 -11.07 -10.39 7.74
N CYS A 70 -9.79 -10.18 8.10
CA CYS A 70 -9.41 -9.08 9.00
C CYS A 70 -8.29 -8.25 8.42
N PRO A 71 -8.54 -7.53 7.32
CA PRO A 71 -7.45 -6.82 6.63
C PRO A 71 -6.82 -5.71 7.46
N HIS A 72 -7.58 -5.02 8.31
CA HIS A 72 -6.99 -3.97 9.13
C HIS A 72 -6.14 -4.52 10.27
N THR A 73 -6.41 -5.73 10.73
CA THR A 73 -5.56 -6.37 11.73
C THR A 73 -4.16 -6.59 11.17
N ALA A 74 -4.06 -6.99 9.90
CA ALA A 74 -2.78 -7.30 9.27
C ALA A 74 -1.87 -6.08 9.15
N ILE A 75 -2.43 -4.87 9.16
CA ILE A 75 -1.60 -3.66 9.05
C ILE A 75 -1.48 -2.94 10.39
N ARG A 76 -2.13 -3.41 11.44
CA ARG A 76 -2.16 -2.69 12.70
C ARG A 76 -1.89 -3.58 13.91
N GLU A 77 -2.90 -4.34 14.38
CA GLU A 77 -2.77 -5.10 15.63
C GLU A 77 -1.81 -6.28 15.51
N ASP A 78 -1.82 -6.95 14.37
CA ASP A 78 -0.94 -8.07 14.13
C ASP A 78 -0.35 -7.93 12.74
N ALA A 79 0.66 -7.12 12.64
CA ALA A 79 1.29 -6.81 11.37
C ALA A 79 2.39 -7.81 11.00
N SER A 80 2.46 -8.97 11.67
CA SER A 80 3.58 -9.88 11.51
C SER A 80 3.80 -10.35 10.07
N VAL A 81 2.73 -10.66 9.34
CA VAL A 81 2.87 -11.11 7.95
C VAL A 81 3.41 -9.99 7.07
N ASN A 82 2.91 -8.78 7.27
CA ASN A 82 3.41 -7.62 6.52
C ASN A 82 4.86 -7.30 6.89
N LEU A 83 5.21 -7.39 8.17
CA LEU A 83 6.58 -7.14 8.60
C LEU A 83 7.53 -8.21 8.05
N GLU A 84 7.06 -9.45 7.93
CA GLU A 84 7.85 -10.49 7.29
C GLU A 84 8.09 -10.16 5.80
N ALA A 85 7.06 -9.64 5.12
CA ALA A 85 7.22 -9.22 3.73
C ALA A 85 8.21 -8.08 3.60
N VAL A 86 8.17 -7.12 4.52
CA VAL A 86 9.15 -6.03 4.56
C VAL A 86 10.55 -6.59 4.70
N ARG A 87 10.74 -7.50 5.65
CA ARG A 87 12.04 -8.10 5.91
C ARG A 87 12.58 -8.83 4.69
N GLY A 88 11.72 -9.59 4.02
CA GLY A 88 12.13 -10.30 2.82
C GLY A 88 12.56 -9.36 1.70
N LEU A 89 11.86 -8.26 1.53
CA LEU A 89 12.21 -7.28 0.52
C LEU A 89 13.52 -6.58 0.83
N VAL A 90 13.73 -6.23 2.10
CA VAL A 90 14.97 -5.56 2.52
C VAL A 90 16.16 -6.50 2.33
N GLU A 91 15.97 -7.79 2.60
CA GLU A 91 17.03 -8.77 2.41
C GLU A 91 17.37 -8.95 0.94
N ARG A 92 16.37 -9.00 0.08
CA ARG A 92 16.61 -9.16 -1.35
C ARG A 92 17.15 -7.91 -2.01
N PHE A 93 16.74 -6.75 -1.51
CA PHE A 93 17.11 -5.47 -2.10
C PHE A 93 17.71 -4.58 -1.00
N PRO A 94 18.98 -4.80 -0.66
CA PRO A 94 19.58 -4.05 0.45
C PRO A 94 19.65 -2.55 0.24
N ALA A 95 19.57 -2.11 -1.01
CA ALA A 95 19.59 -0.68 -1.32
C ALA A 95 18.19 -0.07 -1.39
N LEU A 96 17.17 -0.81 -0.96
CA LEU A 96 15.78 -0.35 -1.03
C LEU A 96 15.60 0.97 -0.30
N GLU A 97 15.02 1.95 -0.97
CA GLU A 97 14.86 3.30 -0.44
C GLU A 97 13.41 3.62 -0.09
N LEU A 98 12.47 3.06 -0.82
CA LEU A 98 11.04 3.37 -0.66
C LEU A 98 10.23 2.09 -0.71
N LEU A 99 9.33 1.93 0.25
CA LEU A 99 8.42 0.80 0.29
C LEU A 99 7.00 1.34 0.46
N LEU A 100 6.14 1.00 -0.48
CA LEU A 100 4.72 1.35 -0.38
C LEU A 100 3.97 0.14 0.16
N VAL A 101 3.10 0.38 1.14
CA VAL A 101 2.27 -0.68 1.72
C VAL A 101 0.82 -0.28 1.53
N GLU A 102 0.13 -0.98 0.66
CA GLU A 102 -1.27 -0.69 0.36
C GLU A 102 -2.17 -1.50 1.30
N SER A 103 -3.12 -0.84 1.95
CA SER A 103 -4.08 -1.52 2.81
C SER A 103 -5.09 -2.29 1.98
N GLY A 104 -5.64 -3.34 2.57
CA GLY A 104 -6.72 -4.11 1.94
C GLY A 104 -8.05 -3.75 2.55
N GLY A 105 -9.10 -4.20 1.86
CA GLY A 105 -10.45 -4.08 2.38
C GLY A 105 -11.01 -2.67 2.33
N ASP A 106 -12.18 -2.56 2.89
CA ASP A 106 -12.94 -1.32 2.89
C ASP A 106 -12.82 -0.69 4.28
N ASN A 107 -11.70 -0.08 4.54
CA ASN A 107 -11.40 0.45 5.86
C ASN A 107 -11.34 1.97 5.80
N LEU A 108 -12.34 2.61 6.38
CA LEU A 108 -12.45 4.06 6.36
C LEU A 108 -11.51 4.74 7.31
N ALA A 109 -10.94 4.00 8.25
CA ALA A 109 -10.05 4.57 9.25
C ALA A 109 -8.74 3.80 9.28
N ALA A 110 -8.19 3.52 8.11
CA ALA A 110 -6.98 2.74 8.02
C ALA A 110 -5.84 3.41 8.79
N THR A 111 -5.37 2.73 9.80
CA THR A 111 -4.24 3.16 10.59
C THR A 111 -3.20 2.07 10.53
N PHE A 112 -2.02 2.41 10.09
CA PHE A 112 -0.93 1.44 9.99
C PHE A 112 -0.14 1.40 11.29
N SER A 113 0.36 0.22 11.63
CA SER A 113 1.32 0.10 12.72
C SER A 113 2.53 1.00 12.42
N PRO A 114 3.06 1.70 13.42
CA PRO A 114 4.26 2.52 13.22
C PRO A 114 5.46 1.73 12.70
N GLU A 115 5.49 0.44 12.98
CA GLU A 115 6.56 -0.42 12.46
C GLU A 115 6.44 -0.64 10.97
N LEU A 116 5.23 -0.52 10.43
CA LEU A 116 4.94 -0.82 9.05
C LEU A 116 4.91 0.43 8.17
N SER A 117 4.70 1.59 8.77
CA SER A 117 4.51 2.82 8.00
C SER A 117 5.09 4.00 8.76
N ASP A 118 5.96 4.75 8.10
CA ASP A 118 6.49 6.00 8.64
C ASP A 118 5.57 7.17 8.31
N LEU A 119 4.81 7.05 7.24
CA LEU A 119 3.90 8.09 6.76
C LEU A 119 2.71 7.39 6.11
N THR A 120 1.52 7.91 6.31
CA THR A 120 0.33 7.32 5.71
C THR A 120 -0.36 8.33 4.80
N ILE A 121 -0.73 7.88 3.61
CA ILE A 121 -1.55 8.64 2.68
C ILE A 121 -2.92 7.96 2.65
N TYR A 122 -3.96 8.75 2.88
CA TYR A 122 -5.32 8.21 2.85
C TYR A 122 -6.02 8.72 1.59
N VAL A 123 -6.46 7.80 0.75
CA VAL A 123 -7.03 8.12 -0.56
C VAL A 123 -8.54 8.07 -0.45
N ILE A 124 -9.20 9.12 -0.90
CA ILE A 124 -10.66 9.14 -0.97
C ILE A 124 -11.08 9.40 -2.41
N ASP A 125 -12.20 8.80 -2.78
CA ASP A 125 -12.77 8.99 -4.10
C ASP A 125 -13.62 10.27 -4.08
N VAL A 126 -13.36 11.17 -5.00
CA VAL A 126 -14.10 12.42 -5.08
C VAL A 126 -15.59 12.14 -5.29
N ALA A 127 -15.92 11.18 -6.14
CA ALA A 127 -17.32 10.81 -6.35
C ALA A 127 -17.93 10.24 -5.08
N GLY A 128 -17.18 9.42 -4.35
CA GLY A 128 -17.62 8.92 -3.06
C GLY A 128 -17.78 10.03 -2.05
N GLY A 129 -16.86 11.00 -2.08
CA GLY A 129 -16.94 12.16 -1.22
C GLY A 129 -18.18 12.97 -1.47
N GLU A 130 -18.60 13.05 -2.71
CA GLU A 130 -19.83 13.78 -3.04
C GLU A 130 -21.09 13.08 -2.53
N LYS A 131 -21.01 11.76 -2.34
CA LYS A 131 -22.14 11.00 -1.83
C LYS A 131 -22.24 11.01 -0.32
N ILE A 132 -21.19 11.38 0.35
CA ILE A 132 -21.25 11.62 1.78
C ILE A 132 -22.09 12.88 1.97
N PRO A 133 -22.78 13.02 3.08
CA PRO A 133 -23.61 14.21 3.26
C PRO A 133 -22.86 15.46 2.87
N ARG A 134 -23.37 16.10 1.84
CA ARG A 134 -22.71 17.27 1.31
C ARG A 134 -23.06 18.43 2.17
N LYS A 135 -22.12 18.89 2.85
CA LYS A 135 -22.37 20.07 3.67
C LYS A 135 -22.17 21.34 2.91
N GLY A 136 -21.86 21.22 1.66
CA GLY A 136 -21.45 22.36 0.90
C GLY A 136 -20.07 22.85 1.25
N SER A 137 -19.51 22.34 2.30
CA SER A 137 -18.28 22.87 2.84
C SER A 137 -17.06 22.53 2.02
N TYR A 138 -17.10 21.43 1.31
CA TYR A 138 -15.95 21.04 0.49
C TYR A 138 -16.21 21.21 -0.99
N ARG A 139 -17.09 22.12 -1.30
CA ARG A 139 -17.43 22.41 -2.69
C ARG A 139 -16.58 23.53 -3.20
#